data_6434734cf5c621a9358bfdc3219ed02d
#
_entry.id   6434734cf5c621a9358bfdc3219ed02d
#
_cell.length_a   1.000
_cell.length_b   1.000
_cell.length_c   1.000
_cell.angle_alpha   90.00
_cell.angle_beta   90.00
_cell.angle_gamma   90.00
#
_symmetry.space_group_name_H-M   'P 1'
#
loop_
_entity.id
_entity.type
_entity.pdbx_description
1 polymer ?
#
loop_
_entity_poly.entity_id
_entity_poly.type
_entity_poly.pdbx_seq_one_letter_code
_entity_poly.pdbx_strand_id
1 'polypeptide(L)'
;YRAAGINRLSIGLQSADNQELKDLGRIHTFEEFLKSYQCARMAGFTNVNVDLMSSIPGQTLESWKNTLRKVTMLKPEHISAYSLIVEEGTPFWDRYGKREEEETGLKTDDVCFLHPRGGRHTEQAPVPGKRAALYPALPDEETENRIYHFTRTFLAEQGYGRYEISNYAKPGRECLHNTGYWREVPYLGLGLGSSSCMNGTRFSNERDLDTYLHLDFSEEGGFSALALLRGPVEELTREAQMEEFMFLGLRMTKGISEI
;
A
#
# COMPACT_ATOMS: atom_id res chain seq x y z
N TYR A 1 7.21 -19.39 -10.92
CA TYR A 1 6.37 -18.24 -11.25
C TYR A 1 6.58 -17.80 -12.71
N ARG A 2 7.81 -17.55 -13.16
CA ARG A 2 8.08 -17.08 -14.52
C ARG A 2 7.53 -18.05 -15.59
N ALA A 3 7.75 -19.36 -15.41
CA ALA A 3 7.23 -20.40 -16.31
C ALA A 3 5.70 -20.48 -16.33
N ALA A 4 5.03 -20.04 -15.27
CA ALA A 4 3.57 -19.95 -15.19
C ALA A 4 2.98 -18.67 -15.83
N GLY A 5 3.81 -17.85 -16.49
CA GLY A 5 3.37 -16.64 -17.18
C GLY A 5 3.44 -15.37 -16.36
N ILE A 6 3.82 -15.41 -15.07
CA ILE A 6 4.02 -14.21 -14.25
C ILE A 6 5.18 -13.40 -14.84
N ASN A 7 4.94 -12.15 -15.19
CA ASN A 7 5.90 -11.29 -15.90
C ASN A 7 6.34 -10.06 -15.11
N ARG A 8 5.73 -9.76 -13.96
CA ARG A 8 6.07 -8.65 -13.08
C ARG A 8 6.15 -9.13 -11.62
N LEU A 9 7.14 -8.64 -10.89
CA LEU A 9 7.26 -8.85 -9.45
C LEU A 9 7.26 -7.51 -8.74
N SER A 10 6.68 -7.47 -7.52
CA SER A 10 6.86 -6.40 -6.56
C SER A 10 7.56 -6.96 -5.33
N ILE A 11 8.65 -6.32 -4.91
CA ILE A 11 9.48 -6.77 -3.80
C ILE A 11 9.56 -5.66 -2.76
N GLY A 12 9.04 -5.91 -1.57
CA GLY A 12 9.06 -4.96 -0.46
C GLY A 12 10.46 -4.88 0.16
N LEU A 13 11.14 -3.76 -0.06
CA LEU A 13 12.38 -3.41 0.64
C LEU A 13 12.08 -2.53 1.85
N GLN A 14 11.27 -1.51 1.66
CA GLN A 14 10.88 -0.46 2.59
C GLN A 14 12.01 0.55 2.87
N SER A 15 13.18 0.12 3.32
CA SER A 15 14.38 0.93 3.51
C SER A 15 15.66 0.13 3.19
N ALA A 16 16.70 0.83 2.75
CA ALA A 16 18.05 0.26 2.59
C ALA A 16 18.94 0.50 3.83
N ASP A 17 18.33 0.88 4.95
CA ASP A 17 18.94 0.98 6.27
C ASP A 17 18.37 -0.14 7.17
N ASN A 18 19.25 -0.98 7.69
CA ASN A 18 18.86 -2.14 8.50
C ASN A 18 18.28 -1.74 9.86
N GLN A 19 18.63 -0.55 10.40
CA GLN A 19 18.01 -0.07 11.63
C GLN A 19 16.57 0.40 11.37
N GLU A 20 16.33 1.14 10.28
CA GLU A 20 14.99 1.52 9.87
C GLU A 20 14.09 0.29 9.60
N LEU A 21 14.62 -0.75 8.98
CA LEU A 21 13.90 -2.02 8.79
C LEU A 21 13.50 -2.67 10.12
N LYS A 22 14.43 -2.67 11.08
CA LYS A 22 14.17 -3.21 12.42
C LYS A 22 13.13 -2.39 13.17
N ASP A 23 13.16 -1.07 13.06
CA ASP A 23 12.20 -0.18 13.70
C ASP A 23 10.79 -0.34 13.11
N LEU A 24 10.70 -0.68 11.81
CA LEU A 24 9.47 -1.11 11.14
C LEU A 24 8.99 -2.51 11.52
N GLY A 25 9.76 -3.26 12.33
CA GLY A 25 9.45 -4.66 12.65
C GLY A 25 9.67 -5.63 11.49
N ARG A 26 10.48 -5.26 10.50
CA ARG A 26 10.82 -6.15 9.39
C ARG A 26 11.83 -7.20 9.83
N ILE A 27 11.63 -8.44 9.35
CA ILE A 27 12.49 -9.58 9.67
C ILE A 27 13.68 -9.70 8.71
N HIS A 28 13.62 -9.06 7.55
CA HIS A 28 14.66 -9.11 6.53
C HIS A 28 15.63 -7.92 6.64
N THR A 29 16.81 -8.09 6.10
CA THR A 29 17.84 -7.07 5.94
C THR A 29 17.95 -6.60 4.48
N PHE A 30 18.65 -5.50 4.25
CA PHE A 30 18.95 -5.03 2.90
C PHE A 30 19.71 -6.07 2.07
N GLU A 31 20.63 -6.81 2.70
CA GLU A 31 21.42 -7.87 2.07
C GLU A 31 20.56 -9.05 1.62
N GLU A 32 19.56 -9.42 2.42
CA GLU A 32 18.60 -10.48 2.06
C GLU A 32 17.66 -10.02 0.94
N PHE A 33 17.25 -8.76 0.96
CA PHE A 33 16.52 -8.18 -0.18
C PHE A 33 17.37 -8.22 -1.46
N LEU A 34 18.66 -7.86 -1.40
CA LEU A 34 19.55 -7.91 -2.57
C LEU A 34 19.63 -9.33 -3.17
N LYS A 35 19.72 -10.36 -2.32
CA LYS A 35 19.69 -11.75 -2.77
C LYS A 35 18.40 -12.09 -3.49
N SER A 36 17.26 -11.70 -2.91
CA SER A 36 15.93 -11.92 -3.50
C SER A 36 15.79 -11.19 -4.85
N TYR A 37 16.25 -9.95 -4.92
CA TYR A 37 16.24 -9.16 -6.14
C TYR A 37 17.12 -9.80 -7.23
N GLN A 38 18.32 -10.25 -6.89
CA GLN A 38 19.21 -10.95 -7.81
C GLN A 38 18.59 -12.26 -8.30
N CYS A 39 17.98 -13.06 -7.42
CA CYS A 39 17.26 -14.28 -7.80
C CYS A 39 16.12 -13.98 -8.80
N ALA A 40 15.38 -12.91 -8.58
CA ALA A 40 14.33 -12.49 -9.53
C ALA A 40 14.92 -12.16 -10.92
N ARG A 41 16.04 -11.42 -10.95
CA ARG A 41 16.74 -11.11 -12.22
C ARG A 41 17.29 -12.36 -12.90
N MET A 42 17.91 -13.26 -12.17
CA MET A 42 18.42 -14.54 -12.70
C MET A 42 17.29 -15.44 -13.23
N ALA A 43 16.11 -15.40 -12.62
CA ALA A 43 14.90 -16.08 -13.10
C ALA A 43 14.30 -15.44 -14.35
N GLY A 44 14.88 -14.35 -14.89
CA GLY A 44 14.46 -13.71 -16.14
C GLY A 44 13.31 -12.68 -15.97
N PHE A 45 13.06 -12.17 -14.75
CA PHE A 45 12.13 -11.07 -14.59
C PHE A 45 12.77 -9.74 -15.02
N THR A 46 12.15 -9.10 -16.01
CA THR A 46 12.56 -7.82 -16.60
C THR A 46 11.62 -6.67 -16.22
N ASN A 47 10.66 -6.93 -15.33
CA ASN A 47 9.76 -5.93 -14.77
C ASN A 47 9.64 -6.19 -13.27
N VAL A 48 10.49 -5.50 -12.52
CA VAL A 48 10.55 -5.61 -11.06
C VAL A 48 10.26 -4.26 -10.45
N ASN A 49 9.32 -4.25 -9.53
CA ASN A 49 9.04 -3.12 -8.66
C ASN A 49 9.76 -3.29 -7.32
N VAL A 50 10.25 -2.20 -6.76
CA VAL A 50 10.75 -2.12 -5.39
C VAL A 50 9.86 -1.18 -4.59
N ASP A 51 9.26 -1.70 -3.50
CA ASP A 51 8.44 -0.89 -2.60
C ASP A 51 9.31 -0.28 -1.51
N LEU A 52 9.19 1.02 -1.34
CA LEU A 52 9.90 1.85 -0.35
C LEU A 52 8.89 2.58 0.53
N MET A 53 9.24 2.75 1.79
CA MET A 53 8.44 3.48 2.76
C MET A 53 9.24 4.65 3.30
N SER A 54 8.69 5.85 3.18
CA SER A 54 9.23 7.07 3.77
C SER A 54 8.50 7.40 5.08
N SER A 55 9.00 8.42 5.78
CA SER A 55 8.41 8.91 7.04
C SER A 55 8.36 7.87 8.15
N ILE A 56 9.28 6.91 8.13
CA ILE A 56 9.40 5.91 9.20
C ILE A 56 10.13 6.49 10.42
N PRO A 57 9.88 5.94 11.64
CA PRO A 57 10.49 6.45 12.85
C PRO A 57 12.01 6.57 12.74
N GLY A 58 12.54 7.72 13.15
CA GLY A 58 13.98 8.03 13.11
C GLY A 58 14.55 8.30 11.73
N GLN A 59 13.77 8.20 10.67
CA GLN A 59 14.23 8.48 9.31
C GLN A 59 14.57 9.95 9.14
N THR A 60 15.69 10.19 8.49
CA THR A 60 16.13 11.53 8.09
C THR A 60 16.10 11.68 6.58
N LEU A 61 16.10 12.93 6.09
CA LEU A 61 16.23 13.17 4.65
C LEU A 61 17.51 12.52 4.07
N GLU A 62 18.60 12.46 4.82
CA GLU A 62 19.85 11.87 4.32
C GLU A 62 19.81 10.33 4.29
N SER A 63 19.21 9.68 5.28
CA SER A 63 19.00 8.21 5.23
C SER A 63 18.07 7.83 4.08
N TRP A 64 17.02 8.61 3.84
CA TRP A 64 16.13 8.43 2.69
C TRP A 64 16.85 8.60 1.35
N LYS A 65 17.67 9.65 1.19
CA LYS A 65 18.49 9.84 0.01
C LYS A 65 19.42 8.65 -0.25
N ASN A 66 20.02 8.10 0.80
CA ASN A 66 20.87 6.93 0.70
C ASN A 66 20.07 5.70 0.22
N THR A 67 18.87 5.49 0.75
CA THR A 67 17.97 4.43 0.29
C THR A 67 17.65 4.58 -1.19
N LEU A 68 17.24 5.76 -1.65
CA LEU A 68 16.94 6.00 -3.07
C LEU A 68 18.16 5.78 -3.98
N ARG A 69 19.36 6.24 -3.58
CA ARG A 69 20.60 6.01 -4.34
C ARG A 69 20.90 4.51 -4.48
N LYS A 70 20.85 3.75 -3.39
CA LYS A 70 21.09 2.30 -3.41
C LYS A 70 20.09 1.58 -4.32
N VAL A 71 18.81 1.94 -4.24
CA VAL A 71 17.76 1.30 -5.04
C VAL A 71 17.87 1.65 -6.53
N THR A 72 18.13 2.91 -6.88
CA THR A 72 18.27 3.30 -8.29
C THR A 72 19.51 2.68 -8.96
N MET A 73 20.57 2.37 -8.19
CA MET A 73 21.73 1.59 -8.69
C MET A 73 21.35 0.18 -9.12
N LEU A 74 20.30 -0.42 -8.55
CA LEU A 74 19.79 -1.75 -8.96
C LEU A 74 18.99 -1.69 -10.26
N LYS A 75 18.64 -0.48 -10.71
CA LYS A 75 17.90 -0.21 -11.96
C LYS A 75 16.57 -1.00 -12.07
N PRO A 76 15.69 -0.99 -11.04
CA PRO A 76 14.37 -1.57 -11.19
C PRO A 76 13.60 -0.85 -12.32
N GLU A 77 12.55 -1.44 -12.82
CA GLU A 77 11.68 -0.81 -13.82
C GLU A 77 10.64 0.10 -13.18
N HIS A 78 10.36 -0.14 -11.89
CA HIS A 78 9.33 0.56 -11.15
C HIS A 78 9.76 0.74 -9.69
N ILE A 79 9.37 1.85 -9.09
CA ILE A 79 9.58 2.16 -7.66
C ILE A 79 8.27 2.68 -7.09
N SER A 80 7.78 2.04 -6.03
CA SER A 80 6.71 2.58 -5.20
C SER A 80 7.35 3.26 -3.99
N ALA A 81 7.08 4.53 -3.76
CA ALA A 81 7.60 5.29 -2.63
C ALA A 81 6.43 6.00 -1.95
N TYR A 82 5.98 5.45 -0.84
CA TYR A 82 4.83 5.95 -0.07
C TYR A 82 5.24 6.26 1.37
N SER A 83 4.58 7.25 1.97
CA SER A 83 4.78 7.59 3.38
C SER A 83 4.12 6.56 4.28
N LEU A 84 4.71 6.32 5.44
CA LEU A 84 4.10 5.52 6.50
C LEU A 84 2.78 6.17 6.93
N ILE A 85 1.72 5.38 6.93
CA ILE A 85 0.42 5.74 7.51
C ILE A 85 0.26 4.93 8.79
N VAL A 86 -0.03 5.62 9.90
CA VAL A 86 -0.27 4.99 11.19
C VAL A 86 -1.75 4.63 11.26
N GLU A 87 -2.07 3.37 11.07
CA GLU A 87 -3.45 2.88 11.03
C GLU A 87 -3.90 2.37 12.41
N GLU A 88 -5.14 2.67 12.78
CA GLU A 88 -5.77 2.22 14.01
C GLU A 88 -5.78 0.68 14.08
N GLY A 89 -5.56 0.13 15.29
CA GLY A 89 -5.50 -1.31 15.51
C GLY A 89 -4.16 -1.96 15.14
N THR A 90 -3.15 -1.16 14.80
CA THR A 90 -1.78 -1.65 14.55
C THR A 90 -0.85 -1.38 15.74
N PRO A 91 0.25 -2.16 15.91
CA PRO A 91 1.26 -1.85 16.93
C PRO A 91 1.91 -0.47 16.76
N PHE A 92 1.86 0.11 15.56
CA PHE A 92 2.30 1.47 15.28
C PHE A 92 1.33 2.51 15.83
N TRP A 93 0.02 2.27 15.73
CA TRP A 93 -1.00 3.12 16.34
C TRP A 93 -0.82 3.20 17.86
N ASP A 94 -0.55 2.08 18.52
CA ASP A 94 -0.30 2.08 19.97
C ASP A 94 0.91 2.92 20.39
N ARG A 95 1.86 3.13 19.48
CA ARG A 95 3.09 3.89 19.71
C ARG A 95 2.99 5.35 19.31
N TYR A 96 2.31 5.65 18.20
CA TYR A 96 2.36 6.95 17.53
C TYR A 96 0.98 7.59 17.31
N GLY A 97 -0.11 6.81 17.22
CA GLY A 97 -1.45 7.29 16.83
C GLY A 97 -2.12 8.25 17.80
N LYS A 98 -1.67 8.34 19.07
CA LYS A 98 -2.30 9.19 20.09
C LYS A 98 -1.75 10.63 20.15
N ARG A 99 -0.77 10.98 19.31
CA ARG A 99 -0.16 12.32 19.34
C ARG A 99 -0.95 13.36 18.53
N GLU A 100 -1.70 12.95 17.52
CA GLU A 100 -2.45 13.88 16.69
C GLU A 100 -3.68 14.48 17.40
N GLU A 101 -4.31 13.73 18.32
CA GLU A 101 -5.46 14.23 19.08
C GLU A 101 -5.10 15.28 20.13
N GLU A 102 -3.87 15.29 20.67
CA GLU A 102 -3.42 16.25 21.68
C GLU A 102 -2.95 17.58 21.08
N GLU A 103 -2.44 17.61 19.85
CA GLU A 103 -1.88 18.84 19.25
C GLU A 103 -2.89 19.66 18.42
N THR A 104 -3.88 19.04 17.80
CA THR A 104 -4.76 19.77 16.87
C THR A 104 -6.12 20.16 17.42
N GLY A 105 -6.60 19.55 18.50
CA GLY A 105 -7.94 19.81 19.05
C GLY A 105 -9.11 19.60 18.06
N LEU A 106 -8.81 19.10 16.87
CA LEU A 106 -9.78 18.79 15.81
C LEU A 106 -10.22 17.34 15.98
N LYS A 107 -11.49 17.15 16.26
CA LYS A 107 -12.10 15.81 16.25
C LYS A 107 -12.14 15.32 14.81
N THR A 108 -11.54 14.16 14.56
CA THR A 108 -11.45 13.47 13.26
C THR A 108 -12.79 12.85 12.80
N ASP A 109 -13.93 13.48 13.09
CA ASP A 109 -15.23 12.98 12.64
C ASP A 109 -15.52 13.22 11.15
N ASP A 110 -14.65 13.97 10.44
CA ASP A 110 -14.93 14.44 9.07
C ASP A 110 -14.05 13.81 7.97
N VAL A 111 -13.19 12.83 8.28
CA VAL A 111 -12.40 12.15 7.23
C VAL A 111 -12.64 10.64 7.30
N CYS A 112 -13.84 10.24 6.88
CA CYS A 112 -14.20 8.84 6.75
C CYS A 112 -13.68 8.28 5.42
N PHE A 113 -12.47 7.72 5.41
CA PHE A 113 -12.04 6.85 4.32
C PHE A 113 -12.21 5.38 4.72
N LEU A 114 -13.33 4.84 4.28
CA LEU A 114 -13.67 3.44 4.02
C LEU A 114 -12.68 2.37 4.48
N HIS A 115 -12.85 1.90 5.73
CA HIS A 115 -12.43 0.57 6.12
C HIS A 115 -13.56 -0.12 6.89
N PRO A 116 -13.92 -1.38 6.56
CA PRO A 116 -14.99 -2.09 7.25
C PRO A 116 -14.56 -2.48 8.66
N ARG A 117 -15.42 -2.13 9.62
CA ARG A 117 -15.30 -2.46 11.04
C ARG A 117 -15.40 -3.98 11.26
N GLY A 118 -14.47 -4.54 12.00
CA GLY A 118 -14.60 -5.89 12.53
C GLY A 118 -13.54 -6.24 13.56
N GLY A 119 -13.95 -6.38 14.84
CA GLY A 119 -13.17 -7.05 15.87
C GLY A 119 -13.01 -6.26 17.17
N ARG A 120 -13.90 -6.51 18.15
CA ARG A 120 -13.74 -6.07 19.55
C ARG A 120 -12.69 -6.94 20.24
N HIS A 121 -11.62 -6.35 20.74
CA HIS A 121 -10.89 -6.86 21.89
C HIS A 121 -10.70 -5.75 22.90
N THR A 122 -11.38 -5.92 24.05
CA THR A 122 -11.25 -5.08 25.24
C THR A 122 -10.04 -5.56 26.03
N GLU A 123 -8.90 -4.86 25.92
CA GLU A 123 -7.85 -4.87 26.94
C GLU A 123 -7.47 -3.44 27.30
N GLN A 124 -7.35 -3.19 28.61
CA GLN A 124 -7.12 -1.89 29.18
C GLN A 124 -5.81 -1.27 28.64
N ALA A 125 -5.93 -0.10 28.01
CA ALA A 125 -4.81 0.65 27.48
C ALA A 125 -3.84 1.07 28.58
N PRO A 126 -2.52 0.89 28.41
CA PRO A 126 -1.52 1.38 29.39
C PRO A 126 -1.39 2.92 29.30
N VAL A 127 -1.22 3.52 30.48
CA VAL A 127 -1.12 4.96 30.72
C VAL A 127 0.00 5.60 29.88
N PRO A 128 -0.26 6.74 29.20
CA PRO A 128 0.75 7.44 28.41
C PRO A 128 1.75 8.17 29.35
N GLY A 129 3.02 8.16 29.01
CA GLY A 129 4.00 9.05 29.65
C GLY A 129 5.43 8.52 29.80
N LYS A 130 5.66 7.21 29.78
CA LYS A 130 7.01 6.65 29.97
C LYS A 130 7.57 5.82 28.79
N ARG A 131 6.79 5.56 27.75
CA ARG A 131 7.21 4.75 26.59
C ARG A 131 7.73 5.53 25.38
N ALA A 132 7.44 6.83 25.28
CA ALA A 132 7.90 7.67 24.16
C ALA A 132 9.44 7.80 24.05
N ALA A 133 10.17 7.53 25.15
CA ALA A 133 11.64 7.57 25.15
C ALA A 133 12.30 6.30 24.59
N LEU A 134 11.53 5.24 24.29
CA LEU A 134 12.07 3.95 23.84
C LEU A 134 12.09 3.78 22.30
N TYR A 135 11.37 4.62 21.59
CA TYR A 135 11.24 4.52 20.13
C TYR A 135 11.63 5.83 19.46
N PRO A 136 12.28 5.79 18.28
CA PRO A 136 12.57 7.00 17.50
C PRO A 136 11.28 7.76 17.18
N ALA A 137 11.34 9.10 17.16
CA ALA A 137 10.20 9.92 16.77
C ALA A 137 9.92 9.78 15.27
N LEU A 138 8.66 10.00 14.88
CA LEU A 138 8.31 10.20 13.46
C LEU A 138 8.98 11.50 12.96
N PRO A 139 9.35 11.60 11.68
CA PRO A 139 9.76 12.85 11.08
C PRO A 139 8.67 13.91 11.24
N ASP A 140 9.10 15.16 11.35
CA ASP A 140 8.18 16.31 11.34
C ASP A 140 7.69 16.60 9.91
N GLU A 141 6.62 17.38 9.80
CA GLU A 141 5.99 17.74 8.54
C GLU A 141 6.97 18.40 7.55
N GLU A 142 7.89 19.22 8.04
CA GLU A 142 8.92 19.84 7.20
C GLU A 142 9.84 18.78 6.58
N THR A 143 10.28 17.80 7.38
CA THR A 143 11.11 16.70 6.91
C THR A 143 10.36 15.82 5.92
N GLU A 144 9.10 15.49 6.18
CA GLU A 144 8.24 14.73 5.26
C GLU A 144 8.08 15.45 3.92
N ASN A 145 7.82 16.74 3.94
CA ASN A 145 7.69 17.57 2.75
C ASN A 145 9.01 17.59 1.94
N ARG A 146 10.15 17.73 2.61
CA ARG A 146 11.49 17.68 1.98
C ARG A 146 11.77 16.31 1.37
N ILE A 147 11.41 15.22 2.05
CA ILE A 147 11.50 13.84 1.54
C ILE A 147 10.65 13.68 0.27
N TYR A 148 9.40 14.11 0.30
CA TYR A 148 8.50 14.04 -0.85
C TYR A 148 9.04 14.79 -2.08
N HIS A 149 9.44 16.04 -1.90
CA HIS A 149 9.98 16.86 -3.00
C HIS A 149 11.30 16.30 -3.53
N PHE A 150 12.19 15.86 -2.65
CA PHE A 150 13.43 15.22 -3.06
C PHE A 150 13.17 13.95 -3.88
N THR A 151 12.28 13.08 -3.41
CA THR A 151 11.93 11.83 -4.09
C THR A 151 11.50 12.08 -5.53
N ARG A 152 10.57 13.02 -5.71
CA ARG A 152 10.07 13.39 -7.03
C ARG A 152 11.18 13.86 -7.97
N THR A 153 12.03 14.78 -7.50
CA THR A 153 13.09 15.37 -8.32
C THR A 153 14.16 14.34 -8.63
N PHE A 154 14.65 13.64 -7.61
CA PHE A 154 15.71 12.64 -7.76
C PHE A 154 15.30 11.49 -8.67
N LEU A 155 14.10 10.91 -8.49
CA LEU A 155 13.66 9.82 -9.34
C LEU A 155 13.44 10.26 -10.80
N ALA A 156 12.96 11.48 -11.04
CA ALA A 156 12.87 12.04 -12.39
C ALA A 156 14.25 12.15 -13.06
N GLU A 157 15.28 12.62 -12.35
CA GLU A 157 16.65 12.66 -12.83
C GLU A 157 17.23 11.27 -13.13
N GLN A 158 16.76 10.23 -12.42
CA GLN A 158 17.13 8.83 -12.66
C GLN A 158 16.29 8.15 -13.76
N GLY A 159 15.41 8.88 -14.44
CA GLY A 159 14.57 8.39 -15.54
C GLY A 159 13.29 7.68 -15.12
N TYR A 160 12.84 7.90 -13.89
CA TYR A 160 11.55 7.39 -13.40
C TYR A 160 10.50 8.50 -13.41
N GLY A 161 9.54 8.40 -14.32
CA GLY A 161 8.40 9.31 -14.34
C GLY A 161 7.40 8.98 -13.23
N ARG A 162 6.98 9.98 -12.45
CA ARG A 162 5.85 9.83 -11.54
C ARG A 162 4.56 9.80 -12.36
N TYR A 163 3.76 8.77 -12.24
CA TYR A 163 2.51 8.65 -12.98
C TYR A 163 1.26 8.70 -12.08
N GLU A 164 1.44 8.51 -10.76
CA GLU A 164 0.44 8.72 -9.73
C GLU A 164 1.11 9.17 -8.42
N ILE A 165 0.38 9.27 -7.32
CA ILE A 165 0.85 9.89 -6.06
C ILE A 165 2.16 9.29 -5.57
N SER A 166 2.26 7.95 -5.50
CA SER A 166 3.36 7.23 -4.84
C SER A 166 4.18 6.37 -5.79
N ASN A 167 3.79 6.25 -7.06
CA ASN A 167 4.42 5.32 -7.99
C ASN A 167 5.19 6.02 -9.11
N TYR A 168 6.41 5.50 -9.33
CA TYR A 168 7.37 5.99 -10.30
C TYR A 168 7.80 4.83 -11.20
N ALA A 169 7.87 5.07 -12.50
CA ALA A 169 8.21 4.02 -13.46
C ALA A 169 9.12 4.55 -14.57
N LYS A 170 9.93 3.65 -15.14
CA LYS A 170 10.53 3.89 -16.46
C LYS A 170 9.43 3.94 -17.52
N PRO A 171 9.62 4.63 -18.65
CA PRO A 171 8.60 4.73 -19.70
C PRO A 171 8.06 3.36 -20.11
N GLY A 172 6.73 3.20 -20.11
CA GLY A 172 6.03 1.95 -20.44
C GLY A 172 6.15 0.83 -19.40
N ARG A 173 6.52 1.18 -18.17
CA ARG A 173 6.62 0.23 -17.03
C ARG A 173 5.67 0.57 -15.88
N GLU A 174 4.71 1.45 -16.12
CA GLU A 174 3.63 1.76 -15.19
C GLU A 174 2.87 0.48 -14.81
N CYS A 175 2.39 0.40 -13.59
CA CYS A 175 1.61 -0.75 -13.13
C CYS A 175 0.19 -0.68 -13.69
N LEU A 176 -0.11 -1.48 -14.71
CA LEU A 176 -1.44 -1.52 -15.33
C LEU A 176 -2.54 -1.90 -14.35
N HIS A 177 -2.24 -2.79 -13.41
CA HIS A 177 -3.18 -3.18 -12.36
C HIS A 177 -3.58 -1.97 -11.50
N ASN A 178 -2.60 -1.20 -10.99
CA ASN A 178 -2.88 -0.01 -10.18
C ASN A 178 -3.60 1.07 -11.00
N THR A 179 -3.14 1.33 -12.22
CA THR A 179 -3.80 2.34 -13.09
C THR A 179 -5.22 1.91 -13.50
N GLY A 180 -5.50 0.60 -13.52
CA GLY A 180 -6.85 0.07 -13.71
C GLY A 180 -7.78 0.52 -12.60
N TYR A 181 -7.36 0.42 -11.34
CA TYR A 181 -8.15 0.91 -10.20
C TYR A 181 -8.39 2.43 -10.28
N TRP A 182 -7.35 3.21 -10.58
CA TRP A 182 -7.46 4.68 -10.68
C TRP A 182 -8.30 5.16 -11.86
N ARG A 183 -8.63 4.28 -12.80
CA ARG A 183 -9.48 4.52 -13.96
C ARG A 183 -10.81 3.77 -13.91
N GLU A 184 -11.16 3.24 -12.76
CA GLU A 184 -12.41 2.50 -12.52
C GLU A 184 -12.62 1.33 -13.50
N VAL A 185 -11.55 0.72 -13.99
CA VAL A 185 -11.67 -0.49 -14.81
C VAL A 185 -12.30 -1.60 -13.96
N PRO A 186 -13.41 -2.21 -14.40
CA PRO A 186 -14.05 -3.30 -13.68
C PRO A 186 -13.06 -4.44 -13.39
N TYR A 187 -13.14 -4.99 -12.20
CA TYR A 187 -12.27 -6.09 -11.78
C TYR A 187 -13.01 -7.13 -10.95
N LEU A 188 -12.58 -8.38 -11.10
CA LEU A 188 -13.04 -9.52 -10.32
C LEU A 188 -11.90 -10.03 -9.44
N GLY A 189 -12.10 -9.99 -8.13
CA GLY A 189 -11.19 -10.56 -7.15
C GLY A 189 -11.35 -12.08 -7.04
N LEU A 190 -10.23 -12.78 -7.02
CA LEU A 190 -10.18 -14.22 -6.86
C LEU A 190 -9.52 -14.60 -5.54
N GLY A 191 -10.10 -15.56 -4.84
CA GLY A 191 -9.55 -16.08 -3.60
C GLY A 191 -10.14 -15.44 -2.35
N LEU A 192 -9.63 -15.89 -1.20
CA LEU A 192 -10.03 -15.47 0.14
C LEU A 192 -9.89 -13.96 0.32
N GLY A 193 -10.94 -13.31 0.82
CA GLY A 193 -10.94 -11.88 1.18
C GLY A 193 -10.72 -10.91 0.02
N SER A 194 -10.69 -11.39 -1.24
CA SER A 194 -10.47 -10.52 -2.41
C SER A 194 -11.69 -9.64 -2.68
N SER A 195 -11.45 -8.42 -3.18
CA SER A 195 -12.50 -7.47 -3.52
C SER A 195 -12.76 -7.43 -5.02
N SER A 196 -13.99 -7.13 -5.39
CA SER A 196 -14.45 -6.98 -6.78
C SER A 196 -15.22 -5.68 -6.93
N CYS A 197 -15.16 -5.08 -8.12
CA CYS A 197 -16.02 -3.98 -8.52
C CYS A 197 -16.44 -4.17 -9.98
N MET A 198 -17.72 -4.49 -10.22
CA MET A 198 -18.25 -4.79 -11.54
C MET A 198 -19.65 -4.18 -11.69
N ASN A 199 -19.87 -3.48 -12.79
CA ASN A 199 -21.19 -2.91 -13.13
C ASN A 199 -21.82 -2.06 -12.02
N GLY A 200 -21.00 -1.23 -11.34
CA GLY A 200 -21.45 -0.40 -10.24
C GLY A 200 -21.73 -1.15 -8.93
N THR A 201 -21.35 -2.42 -8.86
CA THR A 201 -21.51 -3.24 -7.66
C THR A 201 -20.13 -3.61 -7.11
N ARG A 202 -19.91 -3.30 -5.83
CA ARG A 202 -18.71 -3.69 -5.08
C ARG A 202 -19.04 -4.82 -4.12
N PHE A 203 -18.18 -5.81 -4.06
CA PHE A 203 -18.29 -6.91 -3.09
C PHE A 203 -16.91 -7.47 -2.75
N SER A 204 -16.81 -8.13 -1.62
CA SER A 204 -15.61 -8.90 -1.24
C SER A 204 -15.97 -10.36 -1.02
N ASN A 205 -15.00 -11.23 -1.25
CA ASN A 205 -15.14 -12.64 -0.92
C ASN A 205 -15.02 -12.86 0.59
N GLU A 206 -15.45 -14.04 1.03
CA GLU A 206 -15.32 -14.51 2.42
C GLU A 206 -13.88 -14.31 2.93
N ARG A 207 -13.74 -13.87 4.17
CA ARG A 207 -12.46 -13.58 4.83
C ARG A 207 -12.04 -14.62 5.84
N ASP A 208 -13.00 -15.40 6.35
CA ASP A 208 -12.70 -16.51 7.23
C ASP A 208 -12.20 -17.71 6.42
N LEU A 209 -10.99 -18.17 6.76
CA LEU A 209 -10.32 -19.23 6.01
C LEU A 209 -11.08 -20.56 6.12
N ASP A 210 -11.59 -20.88 7.30
CA ASP A 210 -12.27 -22.16 7.54
C ASP A 210 -13.60 -22.20 6.77
N THR A 211 -14.37 -21.13 6.83
CA THR A 211 -15.58 -20.94 6.02
C THR A 211 -15.27 -21.07 4.53
N TYR A 212 -14.23 -20.37 4.04
CA TYR A 212 -13.84 -20.40 2.63
C TYR A 212 -13.43 -21.80 2.15
N LEU A 213 -12.70 -22.57 2.97
CA LEU A 213 -12.26 -23.92 2.63
C LEU A 213 -13.38 -24.95 2.63
N HIS A 214 -14.49 -24.68 3.34
CA HIS A 214 -15.66 -25.57 3.41
C HIS A 214 -16.75 -25.23 2.39
N LEU A 215 -16.52 -24.24 1.50
CA LEU A 215 -17.46 -23.94 0.41
C LEU A 215 -17.49 -25.10 -0.59
N ASP A 216 -18.69 -25.62 -0.84
CA ASP A 216 -18.91 -26.67 -1.83
C ASP A 216 -19.14 -26.06 -3.22
N PHE A 217 -18.14 -26.13 -4.08
CA PHE A 217 -18.18 -25.68 -5.48
C PHE A 217 -18.53 -26.80 -6.46
N SER A 218 -19.06 -27.93 -5.99
CA SER A 218 -19.60 -28.98 -6.86
C SER A 218 -20.78 -28.45 -7.71
N GLU A 219 -21.14 -29.18 -8.75
CA GLU A 219 -22.29 -28.81 -9.61
C GLU A 219 -23.59 -28.66 -8.82
N GLU A 220 -23.76 -29.46 -7.76
CA GLU A 220 -24.94 -29.43 -6.88
C GLU A 220 -24.93 -28.24 -5.90
N GLY A 221 -23.74 -27.84 -5.40
CA GLY A 221 -23.55 -26.74 -4.43
C GLY A 221 -23.22 -25.39 -5.04
N GLY A 222 -22.85 -25.32 -6.30
CA GLY A 222 -22.14 -24.19 -6.90
C GLY A 222 -22.81 -22.80 -6.73
N PHE A 223 -24.13 -22.69 -6.93
CA PHE A 223 -24.82 -21.41 -6.74
C PHE A 223 -24.91 -21.01 -5.25
N SER A 224 -25.13 -21.96 -4.36
CA SER A 224 -25.15 -21.71 -2.92
C SER A 224 -23.77 -21.32 -2.40
N ALA A 225 -22.71 -21.97 -2.89
CA ALA A 225 -21.32 -21.64 -2.56
C ALA A 225 -20.94 -20.22 -3.05
N LEU A 226 -21.37 -19.80 -4.24
CA LEU A 226 -21.15 -18.45 -4.74
C LEU A 226 -21.85 -17.39 -3.88
N ALA A 227 -23.06 -17.68 -3.39
CA ALA A 227 -23.77 -16.76 -2.50
C ALA A 227 -23.06 -16.63 -1.13
N LEU A 228 -22.54 -17.75 -0.60
CA LEU A 228 -21.78 -17.77 0.65
C LEU A 228 -20.36 -17.20 0.48
N LEU A 229 -19.78 -17.35 -0.70
CA LEU A 229 -18.47 -16.79 -1.02
C LEU A 229 -18.47 -15.26 -0.96
N ARG A 230 -19.57 -14.64 -1.38
CA ARG A 230 -19.69 -13.19 -1.39
C ARG A 230 -20.04 -12.67 0.00
N GLY A 231 -19.17 -11.83 0.53
CA GLY A 231 -19.45 -11.00 1.71
C GLY A 231 -20.43 -9.85 1.40
N PRO A 232 -20.39 -8.77 2.16
CA PRO A 232 -21.27 -7.62 1.95
C PRO A 232 -21.18 -7.11 0.52
N VAL A 233 -22.33 -6.82 -0.07
CA VAL A 233 -22.50 -6.28 -1.42
C VAL A 233 -22.94 -4.83 -1.30
N GLU A 234 -22.28 -3.93 -2.00
CA GLU A 234 -22.57 -2.49 -2.06
C GLU A 234 -22.93 -2.13 -3.51
N GLU A 235 -24.12 -1.61 -3.71
CA GLU A 235 -24.51 -0.99 -4.98
C GLU A 235 -24.10 0.48 -4.95
N LEU A 236 -23.18 0.87 -5.81
CA LEU A 236 -22.71 2.24 -5.91
C LEU A 236 -23.77 3.11 -6.58
N THR A 237 -24.26 4.11 -5.86
CA THR A 237 -25.14 5.12 -6.46
C THR A 237 -24.41 5.90 -7.54
N ARG A 238 -25.12 6.63 -8.38
CA ARG A 238 -24.49 7.48 -9.40
C ARG A 238 -23.59 8.55 -8.76
N GLU A 239 -24.04 9.12 -7.65
CA GLU A 239 -23.27 10.09 -6.88
C GLU A 239 -21.97 9.49 -6.37
N ALA A 240 -22.02 8.31 -5.75
CA ALA A 240 -20.84 7.60 -5.27
C ALA A 240 -19.85 7.28 -6.40
N GLN A 241 -20.35 6.84 -7.57
CA GLN A 241 -19.51 6.62 -8.74
C GLN A 241 -18.83 7.91 -9.23
N MET A 242 -19.53 9.03 -9.21
CA MET A 242 -18.96 10.34 -9.59
C MET A 242 -17.90 10.80 -8.59
N GLU A 243 -18.13 10.63 -7.31
CA GLU A 243 -17.16 10.93 -6.25
C GLU A 243 -15.90 10.07 -6.41
N GLU A 244 -16.07 8.76 -6.62
CA GLU A 244 -14.93 7.85 -6.85
C GLU A 244 -14.15 8.22 -8.11
N PHE A 245 -14.82 8.50 -9.21
CA PHE A 245 -14.17 8.96 -10.44
C PHE A 245 -13.27 10.18 -10.18
N MET A 246 -13.75 11.13 -9.39
CA MET A 246 -12.99 12.33 -9.06
C MET A 246 -11.76 12.00 -8.21
N PHE A 247 -11.93 11.36 -7.06
CA PHE A 247 -10.81 11.17 -6.16
C PHE A 247 -9.81 10.09 -6.66
N LEU A 248 -10.27 9.06 -7.36
CA LEU A 248 -9.38 8.06 -7.98
C LEU A 248 -8.63 8.65 -9.18
N GLY A 249 -9.32 9.38 -10.05
CA GLY A 249 -8.70 9.98 -11.22
C GLY A 249 -7.70 11.08 -10.86
N LEU A 250 -7.95 11.86 -9.81
CA LEU A 250 -7.03 12.88 -9.31
C LEU A 250 -5.76 12.30 -8.66
N ARG A 251 -5.71 11.01 -8.37
CA ARG A 251 -4.46 10.33 -7.97
C ARG A 251 -3.45 10.28 -9.12
N MET A 252 -3.92 10.25 -10.36
CA MET A 252 -3.06 10.21 -11.54
C MET A 252 -2.46 11.59 -11.83
N THR A 253 -1.17 11.64 -12.17
CA THR A 253 -0.49 12.91 -12.52
C THR A 253 -1.05 13.55 -13.80
N LYS A 254 -1.71 12.77 -14.65
CA LYS A 254 -2.43 13.25 -15.83
C LYS A 254 -3.80 13.85 -15.49
N GLY A 255 -4.27 13.64 -14.25
CA GLY A 255 -5.60 14.05 -13.84
C GLY A 255 -6.71 13.30 -14.58
N ILE A 256 -7.89 13.89 -14.55
CA ILE A 256 -9.09 13.48 -15.29
C ILE A 256 -9.26 14.38 -16.51
N SER A 257 -9.67 13.80 -17.65
CA SER A 257 -10.07 14.58 -18.81
C SER A 257 -11.57 14.79 -18.80
N GLU A 258 -12.01 15.95 -19.27
CA GLU A 258 -13.41 16.16 -19.64
C GLU A 258 -13.79 15.15 -20.74
N ILE A 259 -14.95 14.52 -20.60
CA ILE A 259 -15.51 13.59 -21.60
C ILE A 259 -16.24 14.42 -22.67
#